data_c6b3a49bbe11ecfb20ccdcd8f3acaef6
#
_entry.id   c6b3a49bbe11ecfb20ccdcd8f3acaef6
#
_cell.length_a   1.000
_cell.length_b   1.000
_cell.length_c   1.000
_cell.angle_alpha   90.00
_cell.angle_beta   90.00
_cell.angle_gamma   90.00
#
_symmetry.space_group_name_H-M   'P 1'
#
loop_
_entity.id
_entity.type
_entity.pdbx_description
1 polymer ?
#
loop_
_entity_poly.entity_id
_entity_poly.type
_entity_poly.pdbx_seq_one_letter_code
_entity_poly.pdbx_strand_id
1 'polypeptide(L)'
;MNIIFRLAWRNLWRHRRRTWLTVGAMVFSNTLLVFMISMQFGMYDLMIDNTLKVFTGHMQVQAPGYKDDQKMRQTVPDIVPLASRLRDEFPTEQVAARGWAFALASSDERSYGVGIFGVEPDHEPQVSSIPGLVSEGRYLQATEVPEIVIGAVLARNLRVGVGDELTLLGSGRDGSFAAAVATVVGIFESGVPDVDRSIAQMPIAAFQDVFFMEGAGHQVVISAPTLEDAERILPDINAALPSDEGLVMHDWDALQPGLKQAIKADMSSAFFMYGILVVLVAFSVLN
;
A
#
# COMPACT_ATOMS: atom_id res chain seq x y z
N MET A 1 25.68 39.90 -38.09
CA MET A 1 24.82 38.73 -38.31
C MET A 1 25.38 37.94 -39.49
N ASN A 2 25.92 36.75 -39.29
CA ASN A 2 26.73 36.00 -40.26
C ASN A 2 25.94 35.73 -41.56
N ILE A 3 26.61 35.93 -42.73
CA ILE A 3 26.06 35.67 -44.07
C ILE A 3 25.46 34.27 -44.17
N ILE A 4 26.06 33.30 -43.49
CA ILE A 4 25.57 31.89 -43.39
C ILE A 4 24.17 31.84 -42.81
N PHE A 5 23.86 32.60 -41.75
CA PHE A 5 22.55 32.62 -41.11
C PHE A 5 21.46 33.19 -42.04
N ARG A 6 21.78 34.24 -42.79
CA ARG A 6 20.84 34.83 -43.76
C ARG A 6 20.57 33.90 -44.93
N LEU A 7 21.57 33.18 -45.42
CA LEU A 7 21.40 32.17 -46.47
C LEU A 7 20.57 30.97 -46.00
N ALA A 8 20.85 30.47 -44.78
CA ALA A 8 20.07 29.38 -44.17
C ALA A 8 18.59 29.77 -43.98
N TRP A 9 18.34 30.98 -43.43
CA TRP A 9 16.97 31.49 -43.25
C TRP A 9 16.21 31.61 -44.57
N ARG A 10 16.88 32.15 -45.63
CA ARG A 10 16.28 32.28 -46.96
C ARG A 10 16.02 30.94 -47.62
N ASN A 11 16.84 29.97 -47.37
CA ASN A 11 16.68 28.61 -47.90
C ASN A 11 15.49 27.85 -47.23
N LEU A 12 15.28 28.02 -45.94
CA LEU A 12 14.11 27.50 -45.17
C LEU A 12 12.79 28.01 -45.80
N TRP A 13 12.71 29.26 -46.15
CA TRP A 13 11.50 29.87 -46.72
C TRP A 13 11.29 29.55 -48.20
N ARG A 14 12.35 29.14 -48.92
CA ARG A 14 12.26 28.73 -50.34
C ARG A 14 11.52 27.42 -50.55
N HIS A 15 11.62 26.49 -49.57
CA HIS A 15 10.98 25.18 -49.63
C HIS A 15 9.95 25.02 -48.52
N ARG A 16 9.01 25.94 -48.39
CA ARG A 16 8.04 26.04 -47.30
C ARG A 16 7.30 24.73 -46.98
N ARG A 17 6.83 23.99 -48.00
CA ARG A 17 6.10 22.72 -47.80
C ARG A 17 6.96 21.69 -47.10
N ARG A 18 8.19 21.49 -47.50
CA ARG A 18 9.13 20.54 -46.87
C ARG A 18 9.47 20.99 -45.45
N THR A 19 9.76 22.25 -45.25
CA THR A 19 10.08 22.79 -43.92
C THR A 19 8.93 22.64 -42.95
N TRP A 20 7.69 22.97 -43.35
CA TRP A 20 6.51 22.81 -42.49
C TRP A 20 6.20 21.35 -42.17
N LEU A 21 6.37 20.41 -43.11
CA LEU A 21 6.19 18.98 -42.89
C LEU A 21 7.23 18.45 -41.88
N THR A 22 8.50 18.85 -42.03
CA THR A 22 9.57 18.42 -41.10
C THR A 22 9.36 18.99 -39.71
N VAL A 23 9.07 20.30 -39.60
CA VAL A 23 8.79 20.95 -38.32
C VAL A 23 7.54 20.36 -37.67
N GLY A 24 6.47 20.15 -38.46
CA GLY A 24 5.24 19.52 -37.96
C GLY A 24 5.47 18.10 -37.43
N ALA A 25 6.25 17.29 -38.15
CA ALA A 25 6.61 15.94 -37.71
C ALA A 25 7.43 15.97 -36.42
N MET A 26 8.41 16.89 -36.28
CA MET A 26 9.20 17.09 -35.08
C MET A 26 8.34 17.50 -33.88
N VAL A 27 7.49 18.52 -34.06
CA VAL A 27 6.60 19.01 -33.01
C VAL A 27 5.67 17.89 -32.56
N PHE A 28 5.06 17.18 -33.51
CA PHE A 28 4.18 16.05 -33.19
C PHE A 28 4.90 14.94 -32.45
N SER A 29 6.09 14.52 -32.90
CA SER A 29 6.88 13.46 -32.24
C SER A 29 7.31 13.86 -30.84
N ASN A 30 7.77 15.11 -30.65
CA ASN A 30 8.14 15.58 -29.31
C ASN A 30 6.93 15.69 -28.38
N THR A 31 5.81 16.21 -28.87
CA THR A 31 4.56 16.27 -28.09
C THR A 31 4.10 14.88 -27.67
N LEU A 32 4.13 13.92 -28.59
CA LEU A 32 3.78 12.54 -28.30
C LEU A 32 4.73 11.90 -27.28
N LEU A 33 6.03 12.13 -27.42
CA LEU A 33 7.04 11.64 -26.48
C LEU A 33 6.81 12.20 -25.07
N VAL A 34 6.62 13.50 -24.92
CA VAL A 34 6.34 14.13 -23.63
C VAL A 34 5.04 13.60 -23.04
N PHE A 35 3.99 13.46 -23.87
CA PHE A 35 2.72 12.88 -23.43
C PHE A 35 2.89 11.44 -22.92
N MET A 36 3.60 10.58 -23.64
CA MET A 36 3.86 9.19 -23.26
C MET A 36 4.64 9.10 -21.95
N ILE A 37 5.68 9.92 -21.78
CA ILE A 37 6.46 9.98 -20.54
C ILE A 37 5.59 10.44 -19.37
N SER A 38 4.82 11.52 -19.54
CA SER A 38 3.95 12.05 -18.49
C SER A 38 2.86 11.04 -18.08
N MET A 39 2.27 10.36 -19.08
CA MET A 39 1.29 9.31 -18.84
C MET A 39 1.91 8.13 -18.05
N GLN A 40 3.12 7.73 -18.40
CA GLN A 40 3.80 6.62 -17.73
C GLN A 40 4.12 6.93 -16.26
N PHE A 41 4.65 8.13 -15.96
CA PHE A 41 4.87 8.54 -14.57
C PHE A 41 3.55 8.58 -13.78
N GLY A 42 2.49 9.16 -14.35
CA GLY A 42 1.18 9.16 -13.70
C GLY A 42 0.62 7.76 -13.45
N MET A 43 0.90 6.78 -14.33
CA MET A 43 0.53 5.38 -14.09
C MET A 43 1.32 4.74 -12.95
N TYR A 44 2.61 5.08 -12.79
CA TYR A 44 3.40 4.59 -11.66
C TYR A 44 2.88 5.13 -10.33
N ASP A 45 2.61 6.43 -10.26
CA ASP A 45 2.04 7.05 -9.05
C ASP A 45 0.72 6.40 -8.66
N LEU A 46 -0.18 6.19 -9.63
CA LEU A 46 -1.44 5.48 -9.41
C LEU A 46 -1.24 4.02 -8.98
N MET A 47 -0.27 3.30 -9.55
CA MET A 47 0.02 1.91 -9.20
C MET A 47 0.56 1.81 -7.78
N ILE A 48 1.49 2.70 -7.40
CA ILE A 48 2.02 2.77 -6.03
C ILE A 48 0.88 3.09 -5.07
N ASP A 49 0.16 4.17 -5.30
CA ASP A 49 -0.90 4.67 -4.44
C ASP A 49 -2.01 3.63 -4.24
N ASN A 50 -2.48 2.99 -5.33
CA ASN A 50 -3.47 1.93 -5.25
C ASN A 50 -2.96 0.71 -4.48
N THR A 51 -1.71 0.30 -4.68
CA THR A 51 -1.13 -0.85 -3.96
C THR A 51 -0.99 -0.56 -2.46
N LEU A 52 -0.55 0.64 -2.11
CA LEU A 52 -0.35 1.05 -0.71
C LEU A 52 -1.69 1.25 0.01
N LYS A 53 -2.68 1.85 -0.64
CA LYS A 53 -4.02 2.10 -0.09
C LYS A 53 -4.85 0.84 0.15
N VAL A 54 -4.54 -0.27 -0.51
CA VAL A 54 -5.26 -1.53 -0.22
C VAL A 54 -5.06 -1.90 1.24
N PHE A 55 -3.82 -1.88 1.73
CA PHE A 55 -3.55 -2.36 3.07
C PHE A 55 -2.26 -1.82 3.72
N THR A 56 -1.17 -1.61 2.97
CA THR A 56 0.17 -1.36 3.53
C THR A 56 0.30 0.03 4.14
N GLY A 57 -0.38 1.04 3.60
CA GLY A 57 -0.11 2.45 3.88
C GLY A 57 1.20 2.93 3.25
N HIS A 58 1.50 4.22 3.38
CA HIS A 58 2.72 4.82 2.85
C HIS A 58 3.94 4.59 3.74
N MET A 59 3.71 4.51 5.04
CA MET A 59 4.75 4.33 6.05
C MET A 59 4.23 3.44 7.17
N GLN A 60 5.15 2.75 7.86
CA GLN A 60 4.82 1.96 9.04
C GLN A 60 5.88 2.13 10.12
N VAL A 61 5.43 2.30 11.36
CA VAL A 61 6.27 2.20 12.55
C VAL A 61 6.17 0.78 13.09
N GLN A 62 7.31 0.15 13.32
CA GLN A 62 7.41 -1.26 13.74
C GLN A 62 8.52 -1.45 14.77
N ALA A 63 8.50 -2.58 15.45
CA ALA A 63 9.64 -3.03 16.25
C ALA A 63 10.82 -3.41 15.33
N PRO A 64 12.08 -3.27 15.80
CA PRO A 64 13.26 -3.64 15.02
C PRO A 64 13.22 -5.09 14.55
N GLY A 65 13.47 -5.30 13.24
CA GLY A 65 13.50 -6.63 12.63
C GLY A 65 12.14 -7.27 12.35
N TYR A 66 11.03 -6.65 12.78
CA TYR A 66 9.69 -7.19 12.52
C TYR A 66 9.38 -7.30 11.02
N LYS A 67 9.82 -6.35 10.23
CA LYS A 67 9.63 -6.40 8.76
C LYS A 67 10.20 -7.66 8.11
N ASP A 68 11.37 -8.09 8.56
CA ASP A 68 12.10 -9.21 7.95
C ASP A 68 11.69 -10.58 8.52
N ASP A 69 11.25 -10.59 9.79
CA ASP A 69 10.82 -11.80 10.51
C ASP A 69 9.65 -11.46 11.42
N GLN A 70 8.43 -11.62 10.91
CA GLN A 70 7.17 -11.22 11.57
C GLN A 70 6.86 -12.09 12.79
N LYS A 71 7.70 -11.99 13.83
CA LYS A 71 7.50 -12.72 15.07
C LYS A 71 6.47 -12.04 15.95
N MET A 72 5.58 -12.82 16.53
CA MET A 72 4.53 -12.39 17.45
C MET A 72 5.06 -11.59 18.66
N ARG A 73 6.32 -11.79 19.04
CA ARG A 73 6.97 -11.10 20.17
C ARG A 73 7.61 -9.75 19.82
N GLN A 74 7.77 -9.45 18.54
CA GLN A 74 8.33 -8.17 18.09
C GLN A 74 7.21 -7.14 18.01
N THR A 75 6.89 -6.54 19.13
CA THR A 75 5.71 -5.68 19.29
C THR A 75 6.10 -4.23 19.51
N VAL A 76 5.21 -3.33 19.12
CA VAL A 76 5.17 -1.92 19.50
C VAL A 76 4.33 -1.84 20.77
N PRO A 77 4.89 -1.41 21.92
CA PRO A 77 4.12 -1.27 23.14
C PRO A 77 3.11 -0.13 23.02
N ASP A 78 2.04 -0.18 23.81
CA ASP A 78 1.00 0.86 23.90
C ASP A 78 0.60 1.42 22.53
N ILE A 79 0.35 0.52 21.57
CA ILE A 79 0.25 0.87 20.15
C ILE A 79 -0.91 1.83 19.83
N VAL A 80 -2.06 1.69 20.50
CA VAL A 80 -3.22 2.57 20.30
C VAL A 80 -2.95 3.98 20.85
N PRO A 81 -2.40 4.15 22.07
CA PRO A 81 -1.91 5.45 22.55
C PRO A 81 -0.86 6.09 21.63
N LEU A 82 0.09 5.32 21.10
CA LEU A 82 1.09 5.82 20.15
C LEU A 82 0.43 6.34 18.87
N ALA A 83 -0.49 5.55 18.29
CA ALA A 83 -1.22 5.95 17.09
C ALA A 83 -2.08 7.22 17.34
N SER A 84 -2.73 7.32 18.50
CA SER A 84 -3.49 8.52 18.90
C SER A 84 -2.60 9.76 18.98
N ARG A 85 -1.44 9.64 19.64
CA ARG A 85 -0.48 10.75 19.72
C ARG A 85 0.00 11.21 18.34
N LEU A 86 0.30 10.27 17.43
CA LEU A 86 0.70 10.62 16.07
C LEU A 86 -0.43 11.29 15.28
N ARG A 87 -1.69 10.90 15.48
CA ARG A 87 -2.87 11.58 14.88
C ARG A 87 -3.00 13.02 15.37
N ASP A 88 -2.78 13.25 16.65
CA ASP A 88 -2.86 14.58 17.24
C ASP A 88 -1.72 15.51 16.76
N GLU A 89 -0.51 14.96 16.60
CA GLU A 89 0.66 15.71 16.18
C GLU A 89 0.68 15.96 14.64
N PHE A 90 0.16 15.00 13.86
CA PHE A 90 0.11 15.06 12.40
C PHE A 90 -1.34 14.93 11.86
N PRO A 91 -2.18 15.95 12.05
CA PRO A 91 -3.63 15.87 11.77
C PRO A 91 -3.98 15.77 10.27
N THR A 92 -3.03 15.99 9.37
CA THR A 92 -3.22 15.80 7.92
C THR A 92 -3.02 14.35 7.49
N GLU A 93 -2.37 13.54 8.34
CA GLU A 93 -2.05 12.16 8.06
C GLU A 93 -3.10 11.22 8.66
N GLN A 94 -3.32 10.10 7.98
CA GLN A 94 -4.21 9.06 8.47
C GLN A 94 -3.36 8.00 9.19
N VAL A 95 -3.67 7.73 10.44
CA VAL A 95 -2.87 6.82 11.28
C VAL A 95 -3.78 5.79 11.94
N ALA A 96 -3.40 4.52 11.86
CA ALA A 96 -4.10 3.42 12.51
C ALA A 96 -3.13 2.41 13.13
N ALA A 97 -3.48 1.92 14.32
CA ALA A 97 -2.76 0.83 14.98
C ALA A 97 -3.22 -0.53 14.44
N ARG A 98 -2.27 -1.45 14.24
CA ARG A 98 -2.56 -2.83 13.85
C ARG A 98 -1.76 -3.86 14.65
N GLY A 99 -2.44 -4.96 14.97
CA GLY A 99 -1.83 -6.22 15.36
C GLY A 99 -1.82 -7.20 14.21
N TRP A 100 -0.96 -8.20 14.23
CA TRP A 100 -0.96 -9.31 13.27
C TRP A 100 -0.68 -10.64 13.95
N ALA A 101 -1.45 -11.66 13.62
CA ALA A 101 -1.24 -13.02 14.08
C ALA A 101 -1.58 -14.01 12.97
N PHE A 102 -0.84 -15.10 12.90
CA PHE A 102 -1.25 -16.23 12.09
C PHE A 102 -2.05 -17.21 12.96
N ALA A 103 -3.22 -17.61 12.48
CA ALA A 103 -4.10 -18.55 13.19
C ALA A 103 -4.70 -19.58 12.23
N LEU A 104 -5.16 -20.68 12.80
CA LEU A 104 -6.04 -21.63 12.14
C LEU A 104 -7.47 -21.21 12.42
N ALA A 105 -8.21 -20.81 11.41
CA ALA A 105 -9.64 -20.58 11.50
C ALA A 105 -10.38 -21.86 11.14
N SER A 106 -11.29 -22.29 12.00
CA SER A 106 -12.03 -23.54 11.85
C SER A 106 -13.54 -23.32 11.96
N SER A 107 -14.27 -23.86 11.01
CA SER A 107 -15.71 -24.08 11.09
C SER A 107 -15.98 -25.52 11.54
N ASP A 108 -17.24 -25.92 11.61
CA ASP A 108 -17.63 -27.31 11.98
C ASP A 108 -17.04 -28.35 11.03
N GLU A 109 -16.79 -28.01 9.77
CA GLU A 109 -16.40 -28.98 8.75
C GLU A 109 -14.94 -28.81 8.28
N ARG A 110 -14.33 -27.60 8.40
CA ARG A 110 -13.11 -27.25 7.71
C ARG A 110 -12.23 -26.32 8.53
N SER A 111 -10.93 -26.37 8.24
CA SER A 111 -9.95 -25.50 8.86
C SER A 111 -9.00 -24.93 7.80
N TYR A 112 -8.69 -23.63 7.90
CA TYR A 112 -7.75 -22.94 7.01
C TYR A 112 -6.83 -22.02 7.82
N GLY A 113 -5.58 -21.93 7.40
CA GLY A 113 -4.64 -20.93 7.93
C GLY A 113 -4.99 -19.53 7.42
N VAL A 114 -5.02 -18.56 8.33
CA VAL A 114 -5.39 -17.18 8.04
C VAL A 114 -4.51 -16.21 8.81
N GLY A 115 -4.12 -15.09 8.18
CA GLY A 115 -3.54 -13.94 8.85
C GLY A 115 -4.67 -13.07 9.41
N ILE A 116 -4.68 -12.91 10.74
CA ILE A 116 -5.64 -12.08 11.44
C ILE A 116 -5.00 -10.75 11.76
N PHE A 117 -5.63 -9.68 11.31
CA PHE A 117 -5.25 -8.32 11.64
C PHE A 117 -6.19 -7.76 12.70
N GLY A 118 -5.62 -7.41 13.87
CA GLY A 118 -6.27 -6.56 14.84
C GLY A 118 -6.20 -5.12 14.36
N VAL A 119 -7.33 -4.46 14.15
CA VAL A 119 -7.41 -3.12 13.56
C VAL A 119 -8.23 -2.18 14.43
N GLU A 120 -7.98 -0.87 14.33
CA GLU A 120 -8.86 0.17 14.91
C GLU A 120 -10.04 0.44 13.96
N PRO A 121 -11.26 -0.04 14.23
CA PRO A 121 -12.37 0.02 13.26
C PRO A 121 -12.73 1.44 12.82
N ASP A 122 -12.55 2.44 13.69
CA ASP A 122 -12.88 3.84 13.41
C ASP A 122 -11.82 4.55 12.55
N HIS A 123 -10.58 4.05 12.54
CA HIS A 123 -9.45 4.62 11.82
C HIS A 123 -9.01 3.80 10.60
N GLU A 124 -9.24 2.50 10.61
CA GLU A 124 -8.89 1.60 9.51
C GLU A 124 -9.45 2.03 8.14
N PRO A 125 -10.70 2.54 8.00
CA PRO A 125 -11.24 3.01 6.72
C PRO A 125 -10.45 4.15 6.07
N GLN A 126 -9.59 4.81 6.83
CA GLN A 126 -8.78 5.94 6.35
C GLN A 126 -7.42 5.47 5.78
N VAL A 127 -6.92 4.31 6.23
CA VAL A 127 -5.61 3.77 5.86
C VAL A 127 -5.69 2.50 5.00
N SER A 128 -6.89 1.95 4.80
CA SER A 128 -7.13 0.71 4.06
C SER A 128 -8.44 0.76 3.28
N SER A 129 -8.47 0.12 2.12
CA SER A 129 -9.69 -0.01 1.33
C SER A 129 -10.60 -1.17 1.77
N ILE A 130 -10.11 -2.11 2.57
CA ILE A 130 -10.86 -3.31 2.99
C ILE A 130 -12.22 -2.99 3.60
N PRO A 131 -12.37 -1.96 4.49
CA PRO A 131 -13.66 -1.61 5.04
C PRO A 131 -14.72 -1.25 4.00
N GLY A 132 -14.31 -0.59 2.91
CA GLY A 132 -15.18 -0.22 1.78
C GLY A 132 -15.50 -1.38 0.83
N LEU A 133 -14.85 -2.52 0.97
CA LEU A 133 -15.01 -3.71 0.12
C LEU A 133 -15.89 -4.79 0.76
N VAL A 134 -16.51 -4.52 1.91
CA VAL A 134 -17.47 -5.45 2.55
C VAL A 134 -18.69 -5.57 1.65
N SER A 135 -18.90 -6.77 1.12
CA SER A 135 -19.98 -7.11 0.20
C SER A 135 -21.20 -7.72 0.89
N GLU A 136 -20.99 -8.38 2.03
CA GLU A 136 -22.04 -9.01 2.84
C GLU A 136 -21.86 -8.64 4.31
N GLY A 137 -22.97 -8.38 5.03
CA GLY A 137 -22.97 -8.00 6.43
C GLY A 137 -22.54 -6.55 6.67
N ARG A 138 -21.69 -6.34 7.67
CA ARG A 138 -21.17 -5.02 8.06
C ARG A 138 -19.67 -5.08 8.32
N TYR A 139 -19.02 -3.92 8.34
CA TYR A 139 -17.67 -3.80 8.85
C TYR A 139 -17.65 -3.87 10.40
N LEU A 140 -16.45 -4.02 10.95
CA LEU A 140 -16.18 -4.10 12.38
C LEU A 140 -16.65 -2.85 13.14
N GLN A 141 -16.94 -3.02 14.41
CA GLN A 141 -17.16 -1.95 15.38
C GLN A 141 -16.09 -1.97 16.46
N ALA A 142 -15.83 -0.83 17.10
CA ALA A 142 -14.92 -0.76 18.23
C ALA A 142 -15.52 -1.49 19.44
N THR A 143 -15.12 -2.73 19.65
CA THR A 143 -15.63 -3.62 20.70
C THR A 143 -14.53 -4.59 21.16
N GLU A 144 -14.65 -5.07 22.40
CA GLU A 144 -13.82 -6.16 22.93
C GLU A 144 -14.35 -7.55 22.55
N VAL A 145 -15.57 -7.62 22.00
CA VAL A 145 -16.17 -8.89 21.55
C VAL A 145 -15.42 -9.37 20.31
N PRO A 146 -15.04 -10.66 20.23
CA PRO A 146 -14.39 -11.21 19.04
C PRO A 146 -15.35 -11.27 17.85
N GLU A 147 -15.42 -10.19 17.09
CA GLU A 147 -16.04 -10.11 15.78
C GLU A 147 -14.97 -10.23 14.71
N ILE A 148 -15.30 -10.82 13.55
CA ILE A 148 -14.35 -11.01 12.48
C ILE A 148 -14.97 -10.67 11.12
N VAL A 149 -14.22 -9.98 10.27
CA VAL A 149 -14.51 -9.78 8.86
C VAL A 149 -13.51 -10.60 8.06
N ILE A 150 -13.98 -11.43 7.13
CA ILE A 150 -13.18 -12.39 6.38
C ILE A 150 -13.32 -12.18 4.88
N GLY A 151 -12.30 -12.59 4.12
CA GLY A 151 -12.38 -12.52 2.66
C GLY A 151 -13.32 -13.56 2.06
N ALA A 152 -13.93 -13.22 0.93
CA ALA A 152 -14.96 -14.06 0.26
C ALA A 152 -14.46 -15.46 -0.13
N VAL A 153 -13.17 -15.59 -0.49
CA VAL A 153 -12.59 -16.90 -0.79
C VAL A 153 -12.46 -17.76 0.47
N LEU A 154 -12.05 -17.14 1.59
CA LEU A 154 -11.96 -17.82 2.88
C LEU A 154 -13.34 -18.27 3.37
N ALA A 155 -14.37 -17.42 3.28
CA ALA A 155 -15.75 -17.75 3.62
C ALA A 155 -16.26 -18.97 2.84
N ARG A 156 -16.05 -18.98 1.52
CA ARG A 156 -16.41 -20.14 0.67
C ARG A 156 -15.65 -21.41 1.04
N ASN A 157 -14.36 -21.28 1.35
CA ASN A 157 -13.52 -22.42 1.72
C ASN A 157 -13.94 -23.04 3.06
N LEU A 158 -14.26 -22.20 4.04
CA LEU A 158 -14.75 -22.62 5.37
C LEU A 158 -16.23 -23.00 5.36
N ARG A 159 -16.99 -22.65 4.31
CA ARG A 159 -18.44 -22.78 4.20
C ARG A 159 -19.20 -22.05 5.30
N VAL A 160 -18.81 -20.81 5.54
CA VAL A 160 -19.44 -19.94 6.54
C VAL A 160 -19.99 -18.68 5.88
N GLY A 161 -21.02 -18.12 6.48
CA GLY A 161 -21.64 -16.85 6.12
C GLY A 161 -21.64 -15.86 7.29
N VAL A 162 -22.27 -14.72 7.08
CA VAL A 162 -22.46 -13.70 8.12
C VAL A 162 -23.37 -14.27 9.22
N GLY A 163 -22.93 -14.16 10.47
CA GLY A 163 -23.59 -14.68 11.66
C GLY A 163 -23.07 -16.04 12.14
N ASP A 164 -22.27 -16.74 11.33
CA ASP A 164 -21.66 -18.00 11.74
C ASP A 164 -20.45 -17.76 12.67
N GLU A 165 -20.10 -18.76 13.44
CA GLU A 165 -18.95 -18.73 14.36
C GLU A 165 -17.73 -19.42 13.77
N LEU A 166 -16.56 -18.86 14.03
CA LEU A 166 -15.25 -19.45 13.70
C LEU A 166 -14.44 -19.65 14.96
N THR A 167 -13.92 -20.86 15.15
CA THR A 167 -12.89 -21.10 16.16
C THR A 167 -11.52 -20.69 15.62
N LEU A 168 -10.86 -19.79 16.32
CA LEU A 168 -9.53 -19.30 16.00
C LEU A 168 -8.53 -19.97 16.95
N LEU A 169 -7.48 -20.58 16.38
CA LEU A 169 -6.42 -21.23 17.14
C LEU A 169 -5.06 -20.67 16.70
N GLY A 170 -4.30 -20.11 17.62
CA GLY A 170 -3.02 -19.48 17.32
C GLY A 170 -2.05 -19.50 18.49
N SER A 171 -1.04 -18.66 18.42
CA SER A 171 -0.06 -18.44 19.48
C SER A 171 -0.16 -17.03 20.00
N GLY A 172 -0.22 -16.86 21.31
CA GLY A 172 -0.13 -15.57 21.96
C GLY A 172 1.29 -14.98 21.92
N ARG A 173 1.42 -13.70 22.28
CA ARG A 173 2.71 -12.99 22.36
C ARG A 173 3.69 -13.67 23.32
N ASP A 174 3.20 -14.19 24.42
CA ASP A 174 3.98 -14.91 25.42
C ASP A 174 4.38 -16.35 25.01
N GLY A 175 3.86 -16.81 23.86
CA GLY A 175 4.05 -18.18 23.36
C GLY A 175 3.04 -19.17 23.89
N SER A 176 2.04 -18.75 24.65
CA SER A 176 0.93 -19.57 25.10
C SER A 176 -0.01 -19.91 23.94
N PHE A 177 -0.87 -20.90 24.15
CA PHE A 177 -1.90 -21.27 23.20
C PHE A 177 -3.05 -20.25 23.27
N ALA A 178 -3.32 -19.58 22.15
CA ALA A 178 -4.42 -18.67 22.01
C ALA A 178 -5.60 -19.35 21.31
N ALA A 179 -6.78 -19.29 21.90
CA ALA A 179 -8.01 -19.83 21.34
C ALA A 179 -9.18 -18.87 21.61
N ALA A 180 -9.99 -18.63 20.61
CA ALA A 180 -11.19 -17.81 20.72
C ALA A 180 -12.26 -18.30 19.72
N VAL A 181 -13.52 -17.96 20.01
CA VAL A 181 -14.62 -18.07 19.05
C VAL A 181 -14.97 -16.66 18.61
N ALA A 182 -14.96 -16.43 17.31
CA ALA A 182 -15.28 -15.14 16.72
C ALA A 182 -16.50 -15.26 15.80
N THR A 183 -17.41 -14.28 15.86
CA THR A 183 -18.58 -14.24 14.99
C THR A 183 -18.24 -13.51 13.70
N VAL A 184 -18.54 -14.10 12.55
CA VAL A 184 -18.40 -13.48 11.22
C VAL A 184 -19.45 -12.39 11.08
N VAL A 185 -19.04 -11.12 11.08
CA VAL A 185 -19.94 -9.98 10.95
C VAL A 185 -19.98 -9.38 9.56
N GLY A 186 -18.99 -9.74 8.72
CA GLY A 186 -18.94 -9.29 7.34
C GLY A 186 -17.99 -10.12 6.49
N ILE A 187 -18.24 -10.06 5.19
CA ILE A 187 -17.40 -10.69 4.16
C ILE A 187 -17.00 -9.63 3.15
N PHE A 188 -15.69 -9.49 2.90
CA PHE A 188 -15.16 -8.55 1.92
C PHE A 188 -14.68 -9.27 0.64
N GLU A 189 -14.71 -8.55 -0.48
CA GLU A 189 -14.22 -9.03 -1.76
C GLU A 189 -13.26 -7.99 -2.37
N SER A 190 -11.95 -8.26 -2.28
CA SER A 190 -10.92 -7.34 -2.77
C SER A 190 -10.67 -7.45 -4.28
N GLY A 191 -11.17 -8.48 -4.93
CA GLY A 191 -10.84 -8.82 -6.32
C GLY A 191 -9.48 -9.51 -6.48
N VAL A 192 -8.72 -9.69 -5.39
CA VAL A 192 -7.45 -10.42 -5.36
C VAL A 192 -7.64 -11.73 -4.59
N PRO A 193 -7.73 -12.89 -5.27
CA PRO A 193 -8.08 -14.17 -4.63
C PRO A 193 -7.17 -14.58 -3.48
N ASP A 194 -5.89 -14.19 -3.52
CA ASP A 194 -4.94 -14.54 -2.45
C ASP A 194 -5.17 -13.71 -1.19
N VAL A 195 -5.54 -12.43 -1.32
CA VAL A 195 -5.97 -11.57 -0.22
C VAL A 195 -7.26 -12.11 0.39
N ASP A 196 -8.26 -12.38 -0.46
CA ASP A 196 -9.58 -12.89 -0.04
C ASP A 196 -9.53 -14.27 0.60
N ARG A 197 -8.44 -15.02 0.42
CA ARG A 197 -8.22 -16.35 1.01
C ARG A 197 -7.50 -16.30 2.34
N SER A 198 -6.59 -15.33 2.52
CA SER A 198 -5.57 -15.39 3.58
C SER A 198 -5.71 -14.33 4.64
N ILE A 199 -6.59 -13.34 4.46
CA ILE A 199 -6.72 -12.19 5.37
C ILE A 199 -8.08 -12.21 6.07
N ALA A 200 -8.04 -11.90 7.37
CA ALA A 200 -9.19 -11.57 8.18
C ALA A 200 -8.85 -10.36 9.07
N GLN A 201 -9.87 -9.60 9.46
CA GLN A 201 -9.73 -8.47 10.36
C GLN A 201 -10.64 -8.63 11.58
N MET A 202 -10.16 -8.21 12.75
CA MET A 202 -10.93 -8.15 14.00
C MET A 202 -10.62 -6.85 14.75
N PRO A 203 -11.49 -6.40 15.66
CA PRO A 203 -11.20 -5.22 16.47
C PRO A 203 -9.90 -5.37 17.26
N ILE A 204 -9.10 -4.30 17.32
CA ILE A 204 -7.77 -4.38 17.96
C ILE A 204 -7.86 -4.74 19.43
N ALA A 205 -8.88 -4.28 20.15
CA ALA A 205 -9.10 -4.63 21.56
C ALA A 205 -9.35 -6.14 21.73
N ALA A 206 -10.23 -6.74 20.90
CA ALA A 206 -10.46 -8.17 20.88
C ALA A 206 -9.21 -8.97 20.48
N PHE A 207 -8.44 -8.46 19.48
CA PHE A 207 -7.18 -9.06 19.07
C PHE A 207 -6.16 -9.08 20.23
N GLN A 208 -6.05 -7.97 20.97
CA GLN A 208 -5.12 -7.85 22.08
C GLN A 208 -5.48 -8.81 23.21
N ASP A 209 -6.75 -9.02 23.49
CA ASP A 209 -7.22 -9.98 24.50
C ASP A 209 -6.95 -11.43 24.05
N VAL A 210 -7.40 -11.81 22.84
CA VAL A 210 -7.24 -13.16 22.29
C VAL A 210 -5.79 -13.61 22.20
N PHE A 211 -4.88 -12.72 21.80
CA PHE A 211 -3.47 -13.05 21.57
C PHE A 211 -2.52 -12.57 22.69
N PHE A 212 -3.07 -12.18 23.85
CA PHE A 212 -2.31 -11.77 25.05
C PHE A 212 -1.31 -10.66 24.78
N MET A 213 -1.75 -9.61 24.05
CA MET A 213 -0.86 -8.54 23.60
C MET A 213 -0.59 -7.47 24.64
N GLU A 214 -1.38 -7.37 25.72
CA GLU A 214 -1.20 -6.38 26.81
C GLU A 214 -1.06 -4.94 26.31
N GLY A 215 -1.95 -4.51 25.42
CA GLY A 215 -1.93 -3.17 24.84
C GLY A 215 -0.95 -2.99 23.66
N ALA A 216 -0.09 -3.98 23.40
CA ALA A 216 0.84 -3.92 22.28
C ALA A 216 0.18 -4.26 20.94
N GLY A 217 0.88 -3.95 19.85
CA GLY A 217 0.55 -4.36 18.50
C GLY A 217 1.82 -4.51 17.67
N HIS A 218 1.71 -4.52 16.36
CA HIS A 218 2.87 -4.78 15.50
C HIS A 218 3.23 -3.63 14.59
N GLN A 219 2.23 -2.86 14.14
CA GLN A 219 2.41 -1.85 13.11
C GLN A 219 1.54 -0.62 13.41
N VAL A 220 2.12 0.56 13.43
CA VAL A 220 1.36 1.80 13.26
C VAL A 220 1.46 2.17 11.80
N VAL A 221 0.33 2.08 11.10
CA VAL A 221 0.23 2.37 9.67
C VAL A 221 -0.09 3.84 9.48
N ILE A 222 0.63 4.49 8.58
CA ILE A 222 0.48 5.91 8.29
C ILE A 222 0.26 6.08 6.79
N SER A 223 -0.78 6.80 6.43
CA SER A 223 -1.11 7.14 5.05
C SER A 223 -1.20 8.65 4.88
N ALA A 224 -0.40 9.19 3.98
CA ALA A 224 -0.42 10.60 3.60
C ALA A 224 -1.36 10.82 2.41
N PRO A 225 -1.79 12.06 2.12
CA PRO A 225 -2.63 12.37 0.96
C PRO A 225 -1.97 11.99 -0.37
N THR A 226 -0.65 12.22 -0.49
CA THR A 226 0.16 11.85 -1.64
C THR A 226 1.48 11.19 -1.23
N LEU A 227 2.12 10.50 -2.17
CA LEU A 227 3.44 9.90 -1.94
C LEU A 227 4.50 10.99 -1.64
N GLU A 228 4.45 12.14 -2.30
CA GLU A 228 5.34 13.27 -2.06
C GLU A 228 5.17 13.84 -0.63
N ASP A 229 3.93 13.92 -0.14
CA ASP A 229 3.65 14.31 1.24
C ASP A 229 4.23 13.30 2.23
N ALA A 230 4.10 12.00 1.94
CA ALA A 230 4.67 10.93 2.76
C ALA A 230 6.20 11.05 2.88
N GLU A 231 6.89 11.24 1.75
CA GLU A 231 8.35 11.40 1.74
C GLU A 231 8.80 12.66 2.50
N ARG A 232 8.04 13.75 2.40
CA ARG A 232 8.33 15.01 3.08
C ARG A 232 8.19 14.92 4.60
N ILE A 233 7.15 14.24 5.10
CA ILE A 233 6.82 14.19 6.54
C ILE A 233 7.57 13.08 7.28
N LEU A 234 8.13 12.11 6.57
CA LEU A 234 8.82 10.96 7.14
C LEU A 234 9.89 11.33 8.19
N PRO A 235 10.77 12.33 7.98
CA PRO A 235 11.76 12.73 8.98
C PRO A 235 11.12 13.27 10.27
N ASP A 236 10.01 14.01 10.16
CA ASP A 236 9.33 14.64 11.29
C ASP A 236 8.64 13.57 12.14
N ILE A 237 7.94 12.63 11.52
CA ILE A 237 7.32 11.50 12.23
C ILE A 237 8.39 10.64 12.90
N ASN A 238 9.50 10.36 12.21
CA ASN A 238 10.60 9.60 12.80
C ASN A 238 11.22 10.29 14.02
N ALA A 239 11.27 11.62 14.03
CA ALA A 239 11.75 12.40 15.17
C ALA A 239 10.75 12.43 16.34
N ALA A 240 9.45 12.26 16.07
CA ALA A 240 8.39 12.21 17.06
C ALA A 240 8.27 10.85 17.77
N LEU A 241 8.95 9.80 17.26
CA LEU A 241 8.91 8.47 17.87
C LEU A 241 9.65 8.45 19.22
N PRO A 242 9.20 7.62 20.18
CA PRO A 242 9.90 7.41 21.45
C PRO A 242 11.32 6.88 21.23
N SER A 243 12.32 7.61 21.70
CA SER A 243 13.73 7.24 21.51
C SER A 243 14.17 6.02 22.33
N ASP A 244 13.44 5.70 23.39
CA ASP A 244 13.72 4.63 24.36
C ASP A 244 13.15 3.27 23.92
N GLU A 245 12.18 3.25 23.01
CA GLU A 245 11.55 2.01 22.53
C GLU A 245 12.25 1.37 21.33
N GLY A 246 13.21 2.08 20.73
CA GLY A 246 13.99 1.61 19.58
C GLY A 246 13.14 1.32 18.34
N LEU A 247 11.96 1.95 18.21
CA LEU A 247 11.06 1.76 17.08
C LEU A 247 11.70 2.21 15.77
N VAL A 248 11.36 1.53 14.69
CA VAL A 248 11.88 1.80 13.34
C VAL A 248 10.73 2.18 12.42
N MET A 249 10.92 3.28 11.71
CA MET A 249 10.03 3.70 10.66
C MET A 249 10.47 3.14 9.31
N HIS A 250 9.55 2.56 8.61
CA HIS A 250 9.75 2.06 7.25
C HIS A 250 8.88 2.86 6.29
N ASP A 251 9.47 3.32 5.19
CA ASP A 251 8.76 3.87 4.05
C ASP A 251 8.19 2.77 3.14
N TRP A 252 7.37 3.16 2.18
CA TRP A 252 6.75 2.23 1.24
C TRP A 252 7.78 1.39 0.45
N ASP A 253 8.90 1.97 0.16
CA ASP A 253 10.02 1.40 -0.57
C ASP A 253 10.64 0.21 0.19
N ALA A 254 10.86 0.39 1.49
CA ALA A 254 11.29 -0.67 2.38
C ALA A 254 10.20 -1.73 2.58
N LEU A 255 8.91 -1.32 2.66
CA LEU A 255 7.78 -2.21 2.89
C LEU A 255 7.41 -3.05 1.65
N GLN A 256 7.58 -2.49 0.45
CA GLN A 256 7.20 -3.12 -0.83
C GLN A 256 8.37 -3.15 -1.83
N PRO A 257 9.49 -3.82 -1.49
CA PRO A 257 10.69 -3.85 -2.35
C PRO A 257 10.43 -4.49 -3.72
N GLY A 258 9.48 -5.41 -3.82
CA GLY A 258 9.07 -6.03 -5.09
C GLY A 258 8.41 -5.04 -6.04
N LEU A 259 7.55 -4.16 -5.53
CA LEU A 259 6.90 -3.11 -6.30
C LEU A 259 7.93 -2.11 -6.85
N LYS A 260 8.84 -1.65 -5.99
CA LYS A 260 9.93 -0.75 -6.40
C LYS A 260 10.80 -1.38 -7.50
N GLN A 261 11.19 -2.65 -7.33
CA GLN A 261 12.01 -3.35 -8.32
C GLN A 261 11.28 -3.50 -9.66
N ALA A 262 9.98 -3.81 -9.64
CA ALA A 262 9.17 -3.92 -10.85
C ALA A 262 9.08 -2.57 -11.59
N ILE A 263 8.79 -1.48 -10.88
CA ILE A 263 8.76 -0.13 -11.44
C ILE A 263 10.13 0.26 -12.01
N LYS A 264 11.22 -0.01 -11.28
CA LYS A 264 12.57 0.33 -11.74
C LYS A 264 12.99 -0.45 -12.99
N ALA A 265 12.60 -1.72 -13.11
CA ALA A 265 12.85 -2.53 -14.29
C ALA A 265 12.05 -2.02 -15.51
N ASP A 266 10.78 -1.67 -15.31
CA ASP A 266 9.94 -1.11 -16.36
C ASP A 266 10.44 0.26 -16.82
N MET A 267 10.78 1.16 -15.89
CA MET A 267 11.41 2.45 -16.21
C MET A 267 12.70 2.29 -17.02
N SER A 268 13.57 1.34 -16.66
CA SER A 268 14.80 1.09 -17.41
C SER A 268 14.53 0.69 -18.86
N SER A 269 13.54 -0.20 -19.05
CA SER A 269 13.08 -0.61 -20.38
C SER A 269 12.48 0.55 -21.18
N ALA A 270 11.68 1.38 -20.53
CA ALA A 270 11.06 2.55 -21.13
C ALA A 270 12.11 3.59 -21.56
N PHE A 271 13.10 3.89 -20.72
CA PHE A 271 14.20 4.79 -21.07
C PHE A 271 15.00 4.31 -22.27
N PHE A 272 15.26 3.01 -22.37
CA PHE A 272 15.91 2.43 -23.54
C PHE A 272 15.07 2.64 -24.81
N MET A 273 13.76 2.37 -24.74
CA MET A 273 12.83 2.58 -25.85
C MET A 273 12.77 4.07 -26.26
N TYR A 274 12.68 4.99 -25.30
CA TYR A 274 12.67 6.43 -25.58
C TYR A 274 14.00 6.90 -26.20
N GLY A 275 15.13 6.34 -25.77
CA GLY A 275 16.43 6.60 -26.38
C GLY A 275 16.45 6.23 -27.88
N ILE A 276 15.92 5.05 -28.22
CA ILE A 276 15.77 4.62 -29.62
C ILE A 276 14.87 5.60 -30.41
N LEU A 277 13.73 5.99 -29.85
CA LEU A 277 12.81 6.93 -30.49
C LEU A 277 13.48 8.30 -30.75
N VAL A 278 14.22 8.83 -29.80
CA VAL A 278 14.97 10.09 -29.96
C VAL A 278 15.99 9.98 -31.10
N VAL A 279 16.72 8.86 -31.16
CA VAL A 279 17.69 8.59 -32.24
C VAL A 279 17.00 8.52 -33.60
N LEU A 280 15.86 7.80 -33.70
CA LEU A 280 15.09 7.71 -34.95
C LEU A 280 14.57 9.08 -35.41
N VAL A 281 14.07 9.90 -34.48
CA VAL A 281 13.63 11.27 -34.78
C VAL A 281 14.81 12.12 -35.26
N ALA A 282 15.98 12.00 -34.62
CA ALA A 282 17.18 12.72 -35.02
C ALA A 282 17.63 12.34 -36.45
N PHE A 283 17.63 11.05 -36.80
CA PHE A 283 17.92 10.59 -38.16
C PHE A 283 16.90 11.07 -39.20
N SER A 284 15.62 11.10 -38.83
CA SER A 284 14.55 11.63 -39.70
C SER A 284 14.74 13.13 -40.03
N VAL A 285 15.38 13.87 -39.15
CA VAL A 285 15.68 15.30 -39.32
C VAL A 285 16.90 15.53 -40.20
N LEU A 286 17.90 14.63 -40.11
CA LEU A 286 19.15 14.74 -40.86
C LEU A 286 19.00 14.33 -42.34
N ASN A 287 17.96 13.58 -42.73
CA ASN A 287 17.69 13.16 -44.12
C ASN A 287 16.73 14.14 -44.81
#